data_2dd06b59b6245e475356fe9511842457
#
_entry.id   2dd06b59b6245e475356fe9511842457
#
_cell.length_a   1.000
_cell.length_b   1.000
_cell.length_c   1.000
_cell.angle_alpha   90.00
_cell.angle_beta   90.00
_cell.angle_gamma   90.00
#
_symmetry.space_group_name_H-M   'P 1'
#
loop_
_entity.id
_entity.type
_entity.pdbx_description
1 polymer ?
#
loop_
_entity_poly.entity_id
_entity_poly.type
_entity_poly.pdbx_seq_one_letter_code
_entity_poly.pdbx_strand_id
1 'polypeptide(L)'
;KFKDHWTDPDNIITNGPFKLSKWEHEYKLELTANNKFYEGRPSLDMILAYVVREKTTALTLYETGELEMTELPPLAIPHFKNDKEYGNLPQLRGYYYGINVTKPPFDNPLVRRAFAHSVDRSRLPLLLKGGEIPSSSWIPKGMFGYNPNIGAKFDPDTAKKLLAEAGYANGQGLSNIIAMYNTNDTNRLIGEFLQAQWKEHLNIDIQLESQEWKVFLNRLQIDPPQIFRLGWGADFPDPDNFMNLFTSTSGNNRLRWSNPHYDELVALGATLNNSKERQRVYDKAQRILTEIDVAMIPLFVSTQNLLIKSYVKGFEINSMELMYLKKVSLINSPVAR
;
A
#
# COMPACT_ATOMS: atom_id res chain seq x y z
N LYS A 1 -8.72 -9.41 -31.24
CA LYS A 1 -9.39 -8.73 -32.34
C LYS A 1 -9.15 -7.21 -32.30
N PHE A 2 -9.18 -6.58 -31.15
CA PHE A 2 -9.10 -5.12 -30.97
C PHE A 2 -7.73 -4.61 -30.49
N LYS A 3 -6.74 -5.49 -30.27
CA LYS A 3 -5.41 -5.13 -29.75
C LYS A 3 -5.53 -4.19 -28.52
N ASP A 4 -4.85 -3.04 -28.57
CA ASP A 4 -4.83 -2.05 -27.47
C ASP A 4 -6.15 -1.27 -27.31
N HIS A 5 -7.10 -1.40 -28.24
CA HIS A 5 -8.42 -0.78 -28.21
C HIS A 5 -9.53 -1.66 -27.61
N TRP A 6 -9.18 -2.78 -26.95
CA TRP A 6 -10.18 -3.69 -26.38
C TRP A 6 -10.93 -3.08 -25.19
N THR A 7 -10.35 -2.08 -24.54
CA THR A 7 -10.96 -1.36 -23.40
C THR A 7 -11.84 -0.18 -23.81
N ASP A 8 -11.87 0.19 -25.11
CA ASP A 8 -12.70 1.30 -25.58
C ASP A 8 -14.19 0.96 -25.37
N PRO A 9 -15.04 1.94 -25.07
CA PRO A 9 -16.47 1.70 -24.78
C PRO A 9 -17.20 0.89 -25.86
N ASP A 10 -16.85 1.10 -27.13
CA ASP A 10 -17.47 0.37 -28.27
C ASP A 10 -16.97 -1.08 -28.43
N ASN A 11 -15.84 -1.42 -27.80
CA ASN A 11 -15.18 -2.71 -27.98
C ASN A 11 -15.25 -3.60 -26.76
N ILE A 12 -15.36 -3.01 -25.54
CA ILE A 12 -15.32 -3.75 -24.30
C ILE A 12 -16.56 -4.63 -24.13
N ILE A 13 -16.34 -5.91 -23.86
CA ILE A 13 -17.39 -6.87 -23.57
C ILE A 13 -17.35 -7.20 -22.08
N THR A 14 -18.49 -7.08 -21.41
CA THR A 14 -18.62 -7.37 -19.99
C THR A 14 -19.87 -8.16 -19.69
N ASN A 15 -19.79 -9.04 -18.69
CA ASN A 15 -20.92 -9.73 -18.08
C ASN A 15 -21.29 -9.14 -16.71
N GLY A 16 -20.67 -8.02 -16.31
CA GLY A 16 -20.92 -7.35 -15.04
C GLY A 16 -22.25 -6.57 -14.99
N PRO A 17 -22.61 -6.04 -13.80
CA PRO A 17 -23.85 -5.30 -13.58
C PRO A 17 -23.89 -3.94 -14.31
N PHE A 18 -22.75 -3.39 -14.67
CA PHE A 18 -22.61 -2.14 -15.41
C PHE A 18 -21.74 -2.33 -16.65
N LYS A 19 -21.94 -1.46 -17.63
CA LYS A 19 -21.18 -1.41 -18.89
C LYS A 19 -20.51 -0.05 -19.00
N LEU A 20 -19.24 -0.02 -19.43
CA LEU A 20 -18.56 1.21 -19.77
C LEU A 20 -19.25 1.83 -21.01
N SER A 21 -19.87 3.00 -20.85
CA SER A 21 -20.56 3.71 -21.93
C SER A 21 -19.74 4.88 -22.47
N LYS A 22 -18.87 5.48 -21.63
CA LYS A 22 -17.98 6.55 -22.04
C LYS A 22 -16.72 6.55 -21.21
N TRP A 23 -15.59 6.86 -21.81
CA TRP A 23 -14.33 7.10 -21.13
C TRP A 23 -13.66 8.36 -21.66
N GLU A 24 -13.69 9.39 -20.86
CA GLU A 24 -12.94 10.62 -21.08
C GLU A 24 -11.65 10.52 -20.27
N HIS A 25 -10.54 10.19 -20.96
CA HIS A 25 -9.25 9.98 -20.30
C HIS A 25 -8.86 11.20 -19.44
N GLU A 26 -8.26 10.96 -18.28
CA GLU A 26 -7.85 11.98 -17.30
C GLU A 26 -9.01 12.80 -16.69
N TYR A 27 -10.28 12.49 -17.01
CA TYR A 27 -11.44 13.23 -16.52
C TYR A 27 -12.48 12.34 -15.86
N LYS A 28 -13.17 11.47 -16.59
CA LYS A 28 -14.23 10.62 -16.02
C LYS A 28 -14.51 9.35 -16.83
N LEU A 29 -15.10 8.36 -16.12
CA LEU A 29 -15.75 7.20 -16.74
C LEU A 29 -17.25 7.25 -16.46
N GLU A 30 -18.06 6.83 -17.45
CA GLU A 30 -19.51 6.64 -17.31
C GLU A 30 -19.82 5.14 -17.46
N LEU A 31 -20.47 4.60 -16.45
CA LEU A 31 -20.90 3.20 -16.45
C LEU A 31 -22.42 3.16 -16.40
N THR A 32 -23.06 2.55 -17.41
CA THR A 32 -24.53 2.40 -17.48
C THR A 32 -24.98 1.02 -17.03
N ALA A 33 -26.18 0.92 -16.47
CA ALA A 33 -26.77 -0.32 -16.02
C ALA A 33 -26.83 -1.37 -17.14
N ASN A 34 -26.42 -2.60 -16.84
CA ASN A 34 -26.54 -3.73 -17.74
C ASN A 34 -27.89 -4.42 -17.54
N ASN A 35 -28.87 -4.13 -18.39
CA ASN A 35 -30.19 -4.74 -18.34
C ASN A 35 -30.20 -6.27 -18.56
N LYS A 36 -29.07 -6.83 -19.04
CA LYS A 36 -28.91 -8.28 -19.28
C LYS A 36 -28.02 -8.94 -18.23
N PHE A 37 -27.73 -8.27 -17.11
CA PHE A 37 -26.96 -8.86 -16.03
C PHE A 37 -27.72 -10.08 -15.46
N TYR A 38 -27.04 -11.19 -15.25
CA TYR A 38 -27.65 -12.48 -14.92
C TYR A 38 -28.33 -12.54 -13.53
N GLU A 39 -27.89 -11.65 -12.59
CA GLU A 39 -28.56 -11.50 -11.29
C GLU A 39 -29.65 -10.42 -11.28
N GLY A 40 -30.04 -9.89 -12.44
CA GLY A 40 -31.01 -8.83 -12.60
C GLY A 40 -30.37 -7.44 -12.71
N ARG A 41 -31.13 -6.51 -13.27
CA ARG A 41 -30.68 -5.13 -13.46
C ARG A 41 -30.32 -4.46 -12.11
N PRO A 42 -29.17 -3.77 -11.99
CA PRO A 42 -28.84 -2.99 -10.80
C PRO A 42 -29.81 -1.80 -10.61
N SER A 43 -29.92 -1.31 -9.36
CA SER A 43 -30.83 -0.21 -9.02
C SER A 43 -30.39 1.14 -9.57
N LEU A 44 -29.07 1.37 -9.71
CA LEU A 44 -28.53 2.59 -10.31
C LEU A 44 -28.62 2.50 -11.83
N ASP A 45 -29.06 3.57 -12.48
CA ASP A 45 -29.05 3.70 -13.94
C ASP A 45 -27.64 3.93 -14.48
N MET A 46 -26.86 4.75 -13.75
CA MET A 46 -25.53 5.18 -14.18
C MET A 46 -24.63 5.43 -12.96
N ILE A 47 -23.33 5.22 -13.16
CA ILE A 47 -22.26 5.59 -12.22
C ILE A 47 -21.31 6.50 -12.96
N LEU A 48 -21.00 7.66 -12.37
CA LEU A 48 -19.96 8.57 -12.83
C LEU A 48 -18.74 8.42 -11.92
N ALA A 49 -17.61 8.01 -12.47
CA ALA A 49 -16.35 7.91 -11.75
C ALA A 49 -15.38 9.00 -12.24
N TYR A 50 -15.19 10.03 -11.43
CA TYR A 50 -14.30 11.14 -11.75
C TYR A 50 -12.85 10.82 -11.40
N VAL A 51 -11.92 11.24 -12.27
CA VAL A 51 -10.47 11.13 -12.05
C VAL A 51 -10.02 12.41 -11.35
N VAL A 52 -10.05 12.42 -10.03
CA VAL A 52 -9.61 13.56 -9.21
C VAL A 52 -8.31 13.20 -8.52
N ARG A 53 -7.21 13.85 -8.88
CA ARG A 53 -5.87 13.52 -8.35
C ARG A 53 -5.67 13.96 -6.91
N GLU A 54 -6.23 15.13 -6.56
CA GLU A 54 -6.06 15.72 -5.23
C GLU A 54 -7.26 15.39 -4.33
N LYS A 55 -7.01 14.69 -3.22
CA LYS A 55 -8.06 14.33 -2.24
C LYS A 55 -8.77 15.54 -1.64
N THR A 56 -8.10 16.68 -1.53
CA THR A 56 -8.71 17.94 -1.07
C THR A 56 -9.75 18.46 -2.05
N THR A 57 -9.48 18.39 -3.36
CA THR A 57 -10.46 18.74 -4.40
C THR A 57 -11.63 17.77 -4.38
N ALA A 58 -11.38 16.46 -4.25
CA ALA A 58 -12.45 15.46 -4.15
C ALA A 58 -13.33 15.68 -2.90
N LEU A 59 -12.74 16.09 -1.77
CA LEU A 59 -13.47 16.44 -0.57
C LEU A 59 -14.39 17.66 -0.81
N THR A 60 -13.90 18.70 -1.47
CA THR A 60 -14.73 19.87 -1.83
C THR A 60 -15.92 19.46 -2.70
N LEU A 61 -15.71 18.63 -3.73
CA LEU A 61 -16.79 18.11 -4.58
C LEU A 61 -17.81 17.27 -3.78
N TYR A 62 -17.36 16.54 -2.77
CA TYR A 62 -18.25 15.82 -1.87
C TYR A 62 -19.07 16.78 -1.00
N GLU A 63 -18.45 17.80 -0.41
CA GLU A 63 -19.13 18.80 0.44
C GLU A 63 -20.15 19.63 -0.36
N THR A 64 -19.85 19.96 -1.62
CA THR A 64 -20.77 20.66 -2.53
C THR A 64 -21.87 19.76 -3.10
N GLY A 65 -21.82 18.44 -2.86
CA GLY A 65 -22.84 17.49 -3.29
C GLY A 65 -22.67 16.99 -4.73
N GLU A 66 -21.50 17.18 -5.32
CA GLU A 66 -21.15 16.69 -6.66
C GLU A 66 -20.63 15.25 -6.64
N LEU A 67 -20.19 14.76 -5.45
CA LEU A 67 -19.79 13.36 -5.25
C LEU A 67 -20.59 12.74 -4.10
N GLU A 68 -21.02 11.50 -4.29
CA GLU A 68 -21.67 10.67 -3.27
C GLU A 68 -20.67 9.99 -2.35
N MET A 69 -19.43 9.82 -2.81
CA MET A 69 -18.35 9.16 -2.08
C MET A 69 -17.02 9.82 -2.37
N THR A 70 -16.18 9.96 -1.35
CA THR A 70 -14.79 10.40 -1.48
C THR A 70 -13.90 9.75 -0.44
N GLU A 71 -12.61 9.69 -0.74
CA GLU A 71 -11.56 9.36 0.21
C GLU A 71 -11.05 10.64 0.89
N LEU A 72 -10.88 10.57 2.23
CA LEU A 72 -10.42 11.73 2.99
C LEU A 72 -8.91 11.95 2.87
N PRO A 73 -8.46 13.21 2.69
CA PRO A 73 -7.07 13.56 2.92
C PRO A 73 -6.72 13.43 4.41
N PRO A 74 -5.47 13.05 4.79
CA PRO A 74 -5.08 12.81 6.18
C PRO A 74 -5.42 13.95 7.15
N LEU A 75 -5.21 15.19 6.72
CA LEU A 75 -5.46 16.36 7.56
C LEU A 75 -6.96 16.62 7.85
N ALA A 76 -7.86 16.13 7.00
CA ALA A 76 -9.31 16.29 7.20
C ALA A 76 -9.90 15.18 8.09
N ILE A 77 -9.26 14.01 8.22
CA ILE A 77 -9.80 12.87 8.98
C ILE A 77 -10.25 13.24 10.40
N PRO A 78 -9.47 14.00 11.20
CA PRO A 78 -9.90 14.35 12.55
C PRO A 78 -11.21 15.15 12.59
N HIS A 79 -11.50 15.95 11.55
CA HIS A 79 -12.73 16.75 11.46
C HIS A 79 -13.95 15.86 11.23
N PHE A 80 -13.83 14.85 10.38
CA PHE A 80 -14.94 13.96 10.00
C PHE A 80 -15.07 12.70 10.85
N LYS A 81 -14.16 12.44 11.76
CA LYS A 81 -14.10 11.18 12.53
C LYS A 81 -15.39 10.82 13.27
N ASN A 82 -16.18 11.80 13.65
CA ASN A 82 -17.46 11.63 14.34
C ASN A 82 -18.66 11.85 13.42
N ASP A 83 -18.45 12.09 12.14
CA ASP A 83 -19.53 12.25 11.16
C ASP A 83 -20.19 10.89 10.89
N LYS A 84 -21.55 10.90 10.76
CA LYS A 84 -22.32 9.68 10.43
C LYS A 84 -22.02 9.11 9.03
N GLU A 85 -21.47 9.93 8.15
CA GLU A 85 -21.07 9.56 6.78
C GLU A 85 -19.63 9.04 6.71
N TYR A 86 -18.88 9.12 7.82
CA TYR A 86 -17.49 8.64 7.89
C TYR A 86 -17.42 7.15 8.14
N GLY A 87 -16.52 6.49 7.37
CA GLY A 87 -16.14 5.09 7.56
C GLY A 87 -14.62 4.91 7.54
N ASN A 88 -14.11 4.08 8.45
CA ASN A 88 -12.71 3.64 8.46
C ASN A 88 -12.66 2.13 8.29
N LEU A 89 -11.90 1.67 7.30
CA LEU A 89 -11.75 0.25 6.98
C LEU A 89 -10.27 -0.13 6.95
N PRO A 90 -9.80 -1.02 7.84
CA PRO A 90 -8.49 -1.63 7.71
C PRO A 90 -8.39 -2.44 6.42
N GLN A 91 -7.31 -2.22 5.68
CA GLN A 91 -7.08 -2.86 4.38
C GLN A 91 -6.09 -4.02 4.51
N LEU A 92 -6.21 -5.02 3.65
CA LEU A 92 -5.14 -6.00 3.45
C LEU A 92 -4.06 -5.39 2.54
N ARG A 93 -3.46 -4.30 3.01
CA ARG A 93 -2.46 -3.51 2.28
C ARG A 93 -1.29 -3.14 3.19
N GLY A 94 -0.11 -3.62 2.85
CA GLY A 94 1.13 -3.25 3.52
C GLY A 94 1.83 -2.07 2.83
N TYR A 95 2.38 -1.17 3.63
CA TYR A 95 3.24 -0.08 3.18
C TYR A 95 4.67 -0.31 3.67
N TYR A 96 5.64 -0.21 2.79
CA TYR A 96 7.03 -0.49 3.12
C TYR A 96 8.02 0.42 2.38
N TYR A 97 9.23 0.48 2.92
CA TYR A 97 10.39 0.95 2.20
C TYR A 97 11.26 -0.25 1.82
N GLY A 98 11.45 -0.45 0.51
CA GLY A 98 12.33 -1.47 -0.05
C GLY A 98 13.77 -1.01 -0.06
N ILE A 99 14.69 -1.95 0.04
CA ILE A 99 16.12 -1.69 0.01
C ILE A 99 16.73 -2.42 -1.19
N ASN A 100 17.44 -1.70 -2.03
CA ASN A 100 18.25 -2.31 -3.08
C ASN A 100 19.52 -2.88 -2.46
N VAL A 101 19.51 -4.19 -2.20
CA VAL A 101 20.59 -4.87 -1.47
C VAL A 101 21.91 -4.98 -2.27
N THR A 102 21.92 -4.56 -3.53
CA THR A 102 23.13 -4.56 -4.37
C THR A 102 23.86 -3.23 -4.36
N LYS A 103 23.25 -2.18 -3.77
CA LYS A 103 23.85 -0.84 -3.72
C LYS A 103 24.47 -0.54 -2.36
N PRO A 104 25.77 -0.18 -2.29
CA PRO A 104 26.36 0.29 -1.04
C PRO A 104 25.61 1.49 -0.46
N PRO A 105 25.52 1.59 0.86
CA PRO A 105 26.07 0.69 1.88
C PRO A 105 25.13 -0.48 2.24
N PHE A 106 24.03 -0.67 1.49
CA PHE A 106 22.96 -1.63 1.79
C PHE A 106 23.24 -3.05 1.28
N ASP A 107 24.36 -3.28 0.64
CA ASP A 107 24.95 -4.61 0.41
C ASP A 107 25.32 -5.29 1.75
N ASN A 108 25.63 -4.50 2.80
CA ASN A 108 25.86 -5.00 4.15
C ASN A 108 24.56 -5.17 4.94
N PRO A 109 24.18 -6.40 5.38
CA PRO A 109 22.96 -6.64 6.15
C PRO A 109 22.94 -5.92 7.53
N LEU A 110 24.09 -5.65 8.14
CA LEU A 110 24.16 -4.91 9.39
C LEU A 110 23.65 -3.47 9.22
N VAL A 111 23.97 -2.83 8.09
CA VAL A 111 23.45 -1.49 7.77
C VAL A 111 21.94 -1.53 7.58
N ARG A 112 21.41 -2.51 6.82
CA ARG A 112 19.96 -2.66 6.61
C ARG A 112 19.21 -2.85 7.93
N ARG A 113 19.74 -3.70 8.81
CA ARG A 113 19.19 -3.92 10.16
C ARG A 113 19.25 -2.66 11.01
N ALA A 114 20.34 -1.90 10.97
CA ALA A 114 20.46 -0.63 11.68
C ALA A 114 19.37 0.36 11.25
N PHE A 115 19.16 0.51 9.95
CA PHE A 115 18.09 1.37 9.40
C PHE A 115 16.69 0.93 9.85
N ALA A 116 16.42 -0.37 9.91
CA ALA A 116 15.11 -0.88 10.34
C ALA A 116 14.85 -0.72 11.83
N HIS A 117 15.88 -0.92 12.68
CA HIS A 117 15.78 -0.75 14.14
C HIS A 117 15.69 0.72 14.58
N SER A 118 16.09 1.66 13.73
CA SER A 118 16.04 3.10 14.04
C SER A 118 14.67 3.75 13.73
N VAL A 119 13.68 2.99 13.23
CA VAL A 119 12.36 3.52 12.85
C VAL A 119 11.30 3.22 13.92
N ASP A 120 10.84 4.26 14.63
CA ASP A 120 9.70 4.18 15.54
C ASP A 120 8.36 4.26 14.79
N ARG A 121 7.84 3.11 14.42
CA ARG A 121 6.58 2.99 13.67
C ARG A 121 5.35 3.43 14.47
N SER A 122 5.44 3.46 15.80
CA SER A 122 4.32 3.85 16.67
C SER A 122 3.91 5.30 16.50
N ARG A 123 4.80 6.14 15.96
CA ARG A 123 4.56 7.56 15.68
C ARG A 123 3.79 7.80 14.37
N LEU A 124 3.74 6.82 13.46
CA LEU A 124 3.07 6.97 12.15
C LEU A 124 1.56 7.25 12.24
N PRO A 125 0.77 6.58 13.11
CA PRO A 125 -0.65 6.90 13.26
C PRO A 125 -0.90 8.33 13.79
N LEU A 126 0.03 8.89 14.56
CA LEU A 126 -0.05 10.26 15.05
C LEU A 126 0.21 11.28 13.92
N LEU A 127 1.09 10.90 12.99
CA LEU A 127 1.42 11.72 11.82
C LEU A 127 0.32 11.66 10.76
N LEU A 128 -0.16 10.46 10.43
CA LEU A 128 -1.06 10.22 9.31
C LEU A 128 -2.55 10.40 9.69
N LYS A 129 -2.89 10.17 10.97
CA LYS A 129 -4.23 10.34 11.58
C LYS A 129 -5.34 9.48 10.96
N GLY A 130 -5.01 8.57 10.06
CA GLY A 130 -5.94 7.72 9.31
C GLY A 130 -6.31 6.41 9.99
N GLY A 131 -5.74 6.11 11.17
CA GLY A 131 -5.93 4.83 11.86
C GLY A 131 -5.03 3.72 11.34
N GLU A 132 -3.96 4.07 10.64
CA GLU A 132 -2.93 3.13 10.18
C GLU A 132 -2.44 2.25 11.32
N ILE A 133 -2.19 0.97 11.04
CA ILE A 133 -1.77 0.00 12.04
C ILE A 133 -0.27 -0.23 11.90
N PRO A 134 0.58 0.27 12.84
CA PRO A 134 2.02 0.07 12.77
C PRO A 134 2.37 -1.41 12.69
N SER A 135 3.26 -1.78 11.78
CA SER A 135 3.66 -3.16 11.59
C SER A 135 5.13 -3.27 11.20
N SER A 136 5.84 -4.16 11.89
CA SER A 136 7.14 -4.66 11.45
C SER A 136 7.03 -6.01 10.71
N SER A 137 5.87 -6.67 10.79
CA SER A 137 5.50 -7.85 10.02
C SER A 137 5.06 -7.45 8.63
N TRP A 138 5.35 -8.27 7.62
CA TRP A 138 4.96 -7.98 6.26
C TRP A 138 3.54 -8.46 5.92
N ILE A 139 3.15 -9.64 6.38
CA ILE A 139 1.77 -10.09 6.22
C ILE A 139 0.86 -9.17 7.04
N PRO A 140 -0.19 -8.55 6.43
CA PRO A 140 -0.99 -7.54 7.11
C PRO A 140 -1.90 -8.14 8.18
N LYS A 141 -2.18 -7.33 9.21
CA LYS A 141 -3.16 -7.67 10.24
C LYS A 141 -4.53 -7.93 9.59
N GLY A 142 -5.17 -9.02 10.00
CA GLY A 142 -6.44 -9.49 9.43
C GLY A 142 -6.29 -10.61 8.42
N MET A 143 -5.06 -10.92 7.98
CA MET A 143 -4.75 -12.04 7.11
C MET A 143 -4.16 -13.19 7.92
N PHE A 144 -4.44 -14.44 7.52
CA PHE A 144 -3.72 -15.61 8.02
C PHE A 144 -2.21 -15.41 7.83
N GLY A 145 -1.39 -15.90 8.74
CA GLY A 145 0.06 -15.68 8.67
C GLY A 145 0.55 -14.38 9.33
N TYR A 146 -0.35 -13.45 9.70
CA TYR A 146 0.05 -12.27 10.46
C TYR A 146 0.63 -12.65 11.82
N ASN A 147 1.77 -12.07 12.17
CA ASN A 147 2.40 -12.25 13.47
C ASN A 147 3.04 -10.93 13.94
N PRO A 148 2.47 -10.23 14.96
CA PRO A 148 2.97 -8.94 15.41
C PRO A 148 4.36 -9.00 16.07
N ASN A 149 4.85 -10.21 16.38
CA ASN A 149 6.14 -10.42 17.03
C ASN A 149 7.30 -10.54 16.03
N ILE A 150 7.02 -10.46 14.73
CA ILE A 150 8.02 -10.55 13.66
C ILE A 150 8.40 -9.15 13.17
N GLY A 151 9.63 -9.04 12.66
CA GLY A 151 10.21 -7.84 12.07
C GLY A 151 11.08 -7.05 13.05
N ALA A 152 12.05 -6.32 12.53
CA ALA A 152 12.93 -5.47 13.30
C ALA A 152 12.14 -4.44 14.12
N LYS A 153 12.23 -4.52 15.44
CA LYS A 153 11.56 -3.60 16.37
C LYS A 153 12.37 -2.32 16.52
N PHE A 154 11.70 -1.25 16.93
CA PHE A 154 12.39 0.00 17.27
C PHE A 154 13.32 -0.22 18.45
N ASP A 155 14.61 -0.07 18.21
CA ASP A 155 15.69 -0.19 19.19
C ASP A 155 16.90 0.61 18.68
N PRO A 156 16.96 1.93 18.96
CA PRO A 156 18.02 2.80 18.48
C PRO A 156 19.40 2.45 19.01
N ASP A 157 19.49 1.80 20.17
CA ASP A 157 20.79 1.40 20.74
C ASP A 157 21.35 0.19 19.97
N THR A 158 20.50 -0.80 19.66
CA THR A 158 20.87 -1.89 18.76
C THR A 158 21.21 -1.35 17.36
N ALA A 159 20.45 -0.38 16.84
CA ALA A 159 20.73 0.24 15.54
C ALA A 159 22.12 0.87 15.48
N LYS A 160 22.51 1.63 16.50
CA LYS A 160 23.85 2.25 16.61
C LYS A 160 24.97 1.19 16.70
N LYS A 161 24.79 0.13 17.47
CA LYS A 161 25.76 -0.97 17.58
C LYS A 161 25.98 -1.66 16.23
N LEU A 162 24.90 -2.03 15.55
CA LEU A 162 24.97 -2.66 14.22
C LEU A 162 25.67 -1.78 13.19
N LEU A 163 25.40 -0.46 13.24
CA LEU A 163 26.04 0.50 12.34
C LEU A 163 27.54 0.62 12.62
N ALA A 164 27.94 0.62 13.90
CA ALA A 164 29.34 0.65 14.30
C ALA A 164 30.08 -0.66 13.90
N GLU A 165 29.44 -1.82 14.09
CA GLU A 165 29.96 -3.12 13.63
C GLU A 165 30.12 -3.17 12.10
N ALA A 166 29.28 -2.46 11.36
CA ALA A 166 29.40 -2.32 9.92
C ALA A 166 30.51 -1.36 9.48
N GLY A 167 31.21 -0.70 10.43
CA GLY A 167 32.30 0.25 10.15
C GLY A 167 31.84 1.71 10.01
N TYR A 168 30.59 2.03 10.32
CA TYR A 168 30.00 3.36 10.15
C TYR A 168 29.55 3.99 11.48
N ALA A 169 30.40 3.89 12.51
CA ALA A 169 30.09 4.43 13.83
C ALA A 169 29.58 5.89 13.74
N ASN A 170 28.41 6.16 14.37
CA ASN A 170 27.77 7.46 14.35
C ASN A 170 27.50 8.03 12.92
N GLY A 171 27.25 7.16 11.95
CA GLY A 171 26.98 7.54 10.56
C GLY A 171 28.21 8.01 9.76
N GLN A 172 29.40 7.95 10.32
CA GLN A 172 30.61 8.41 9.63
C GLN A 172 30.89 7.61 8.37
N GLY A 173 31.16 8.31 7.26
CA GLY A 173 31.42 7.70 5.95
C GLY A 173 30.16 7.37 5.14
N LEU A 174 28.97 7.53 5.69
CA LEU A 174 27.72 7.36 4.97
C LEU A 174 27.25 8.71 4.39
N SER A 175 27.21 8.79 3.08
CA SER A 175 26.74 9.96 2.34
C SER A 175 26.02 9.57 1.06
N ASN A 176 25.30 10.51 0.46
CA ASN A 176 24.61 10.32 -0.83
C ASN A 176 23.62 9.14 -0.86
N ILE A 177 22.95 8.86 0.27
CA ILE A 177 21.90 7.85 0.34
C ILE A 177 20.60 8.48 -0.14
N ILE A 178 19.97 7.85 -1.14
CA ILE A 178 18.73 8.31 -1.74
C ILE A 178 17.59 7.42 -1.27
N ALA A 179 16.52 8.06 -0.78
CA ALA A 179 15.23 7.44 -0.54
C ALA A 179 14.19 8.05 -1.48
N MET A 180 13.68 7.23 -2.40
CA MET A 180 12.76 7.67 -3.45
C MET A 180 11.32 7.25 -3.17
N TYR A 181 10.38 8.12 -3.51
CA TYR A 181 8.95 7.84 -3.45
C TYR A 181 8.21 8.44 -4.67
N ASN A 182 7.03 7.91 -4.98
CA ASN A 182 6.17 8.55 -5.99
C ASN A 182 5.48 9.77 -5.39
N THR A 183 5.35 10.83 -6.19
CA THR A 183 4.80 12.12 -5.79
C THR A 183 3.39 11.99 -5.22
N ASN A 184 3.24 12.28 -3.95
CA ASN A 184 2.00 12.28 -3.19
C ASN A 184 2.29 12.88 -1.80
N ASP A 185 1.38 13.66 -1.24
CA ASP A 185 1.58 14.33 0.05
C ASP A 185 1.82 13.37 1.21
N THR A 186 1.07 12.26 1.25
CA THR A 186 1.25 11.23 2.28
C THR A 186 2.64 10.59 2.19
N ASN A 187 3.10 10.28 0.97
CA ASN A 187 4.43 9.70 0.76
C ASN A 187 5.54 10.68 1.15
N ARG A 188 5.35 11.97 0.86
CA ARG A 188 6.28 13.03 1.28
C ARG A 188 6.40 13.09 2.80
N LEU A 189 5.27 13.15 3.52
CA LEU A 189 5.23 13.14 4.98
C LEU A 189 5.95 11.92 5.59
N ILE A 190 5.75 10.73 5.01
CA ILE A 190 6.41 9.51 5.47
C ILE A 190 7.91 9.56 5.16
N GLY A 191 8.30 10.04 3.98
CA GLY A 191 9.70 10.21 3.60
C GLY A 191 10.44 11.15 4.56
N GLU A 192 9.86 12.33 4.83
CA GLU A 192 10.39 13.32 5.80
C GLU A 192 10.47 12.74 7.23
N PHE A 193 9.46 11.97 7.63
CA PHE A 193 9.47 11.26 8.91
C PHE A 193 10.64 10.28 9.01
N LEU A 194 10.86 9.45 8.01
CA LEU A 194 11.96 8.48 8.00
C LEU A 194 13.33 9.18 7.96
N GLN A 195 13.46 10.23 7.13
CA GLN A 195 14.66 11.06 7.07
C GLN A 195 15.02 11.62 8.46
N ALA A 196 14.03 12.15 9.19
CA ALA A 196 14.22 12.66 10.55
C ALA A 196 14.62 11.56 11.54
N GLN A 197 13.99 10.35 11.47
CA GLN A 197 14.34 9.22 12.34
C GLN A 197 15.77 8.71 12.09
N TRP A 198 16.19 8.58 10.83
CA TRP A 198 17.55 8.17 10.50
C TRP A 198 18.59 9.22 10.89
N LYS A 199 18.24 10.52 10.79
CA LYS A 199 19.09 11.59 11.30
C LYS A 199 19.19 11.56 12.82
N GLU A 200 18.06 11.44 13.53
CA GLU A 200 17.99 11.45 14.99
C GLU A 200 18.77 10.28 15.60
N HIS A 201 18.56 9.07 15.08
CA HIS A 201 19.05 7.85 15.73
C HIS A 201 20.39 7.33 15.18
N LEU A 202 20.72 7.62 13.92
CA LEU A 202 21.94 7.13 13.26
C LEU A 202 22.91 8.26 12.85
N ASN A 203 22.48 9.52 12.95
CA ASN A 203 23.20 10.70 12.46
C ASN A 203 23.50 10.63 10.94
N ILE A 204 22.59 10.07 10.16
CA ILE A 204 22.71 9.91 8.70
C ILE A 204 21.78 10.89 7.99
N ASP A 205 22.33 11.63 7.02
CA ASP A 205 21.56 12.50 6.14
C ASP A 205 21.11 11.71 4.89
N ILE A 206 19.79 11.68 4.66
CA ILE A 206 19.16 11.01 3.52
C ILE A 206 18.66 12.06 2.53
N GLN A 207 18.90 11.84 1.26
CA GLN A 207 18.31 12.65 0.18
C GLN A 207 16.95 12.06 -0.23
N LEU A 208 15.91 12.90 -0.21
CA LEU A 208 14.58 12.50 -0.65
C LEU A 208 14.39 12.86 -2.13
N GLU A 209 13.99 11.88 -2.95
CA GLU A 209 13.61 12.09 -4.34
C GLU A 209 12.13 11.74 -4.54
N SER A 210 11.38 12.62 -5.21
CA SER A 210 10.03 12.32 -5.65
C SER A 210 9.94 12.22 -7.18
N GLN A 211 9.15 11.27 -7.67
CA GLN A 211 8.97 11.01 -9.09
C GLN A 211 7.49 10.83 -9.41
N GLU A 212 7.07 11.24 -10.61
CA GLU A 212 5.75 10.87 -11.13
C GLU A 212 5.62 9.33 -11.19
N TRP A 213 4.41 8.79 -11.01
CA TRP A 213 4.18 7.37 -10.82
C TRP A 213 4.76 6.46 -11.92
N LYS A 214 4.56 6.80 -13.19
CA LYS A 214 5.10 6.00 -14.32
C LYS A 214 6.62 6.04 -14.38
N VAL A 215 7.19 7.23 -14.16
CA VAL A 215 8.65 7.42 -14.10
C VAL A 215 9.24 6.67 -12.92
N PHE A 216 8.59 6.74 -11.76
CA PHE A 216 8.95 6.01 -10.55
C PHE A 216 8.99 4.50 -10.79
N LEU A 217 7.93 3.92 -11.35
CA LEU A 217 7.87 2.48 -11.63
C LEU A 217 8.95 2.04 -12.63
N ASN A 218 9.18 2.83 -13.67
CA ASN A 218 10.25 2.55 -14.64
C ASN A 218 11.63 2.59 -13.98
N ARG A 219 11.89 3.59 -13.13
CA ARG A 219 13.14 3.68 -12.37
C ARG A 219 13.36 2.46 -11.47
N LEU A 220 12.31 2.00 -10.77
CA LEU A 220 12.39 0.80 -9.94
C LEU A 220 12.65 -0.48 -10.76
N GLN A 221 12.15 -0.54 -11.98
CA GLN A 221 12.35 -1.68 -12.86
C GLN A 221 13.80 -1.77 -13.37
N ILE A 222 14.37 -0.64 -13.79
CA ILE A 222 15.65 -0.57 -14.47
C ILE A 222 16.81 -0.50 -13.46
N ASP A 223 16.79 0.50 -12.59
CA ASP A 223 17.85 0.82 -11.63
C ASP A 223 17.26 1.46 -10.36
N PRO A 224 16.69 0.67 -9.43
CA PRO A 224 16.15 1.19 -8.18
C PRO A 224 17.24 1.91 -7.37
N PRO A 225 16.93 3.03 -6.69
CA PRO A 225 17.87 3.68 -5.77
C PRO A 225 18.14 2.79 -4.56
N GLN A 226 18.98 3.27 -3.62
CA GLN A 226 19.30 2.50 -2.41
C GLN A 226 18.04 2.16 -1.60
N ILE A 227 17.16 3.14 -1.41
CA ILE A 227 15.92 2.98 -0.65
C ILE A 227 14.77 3.53 -1.50
N PHE A 228 13.63 2.87 -1.47
CA PHE A 228 12.45 3.31 -2.21
C PHE A 228 11.15 2.91 -1.52
N ARG A 229 10.14 3.73 -1.67
CA ARG A 229 8.79 3.45 -1.17
C ARG A 229 8.06 2.47 -2.08
N LEU A 230 7.37 1.48 -1.52
CA LEU A 230 6.31 0.73 -2.20
C LEU A 230 5.22 0.29 -1.22
N GLY A 231 4.22 -0.35 -1.72
CA GLY A 231 3.16 -1.02 -0.97
C GLY A 231 2.57 -2.14 -1.81
N TRP A 232 1.83 -3.01 -1.15
CA TRP A 232 1.08 -4.08 -1.81
C TRP A 232 -0.30 -4.20 -1.21
N GLY A 233 -1.33 -4.21 -2.02
CA GLY A 233 -2.70 -4.58 -1.64
C GLY A 233 -2.97 -6.01 -2.07
N ALA A 234 -3.71 -6.76 -1.26
CA ALA A 234 -4.03 -8.15 -1.55
C ALA A 234 -4.87 -8.30 -2.81
N ASP A 235 -4.43 -9.11 -3.77
CA ASP A 235 -5.25 -9.58 -4.89
C ASP A 235 -6.21 -10.70 -4.44
N PHE A 236 -5.79 -11.49 -3.44
CA PHE A 236 -6.57 -12.51 -2.76
C PHE A 236 -6.11 -12.63 -1.30
N PRO A 237 -7.00 -13.07 -0.35
CA PRO A 237 -6.74 -12.99 1.08
C PRO A 237 -5.91 -14.19 1.59
N ASP A 238 -4.72 -14.36 1.03
CA ASP A 238 -3.77 -15.41 1.41
C ASP A 238 -2.36 -14.85 1.58
N PRO A 239 -1.57 -15.30 2.57
CA PRO A 239 -0.21 -14.84 2.80
C PRO A 239 0.73 -15.04 1.62
N ASP A 240 0.49 -16.01 0.75
CA ASP A 240 1.30 -16.22 -0.44
C ASP A 240 1.31 -14.99 -1.34
N ASN A 241 0.20 -14.27 -1.42
CA ASN A 241 0.09 -13.02 -2.20
C ASN A 241 1.10 -11.94 -1.75
N PHE A 242 1.52 -11.96 -0.50
CA PHE A 242 2.52 -11.04 0.07
C PHE A 242 3.93 -11.61 0.02
N MET A 243 4.07 -12.90 0.32
CA MET A 243 5.38 -13.51 0.44
C MET A 243 6.02 -13.82 -0.91
N ASN A 244 5.23 -14.20 -1.91
CA ASN A 244 5.70 -14.50 -3.25
C ASN A 244 6.28 -13.27 -4.00
N LEU A 245 5.95 -12.05 -3.55
CA LEU A 245 6.49 -10.81 -4.13
C LEU A 245 8.02 -10.74 -4.11
N PHE A 246 8.65 -11.32 -3.09
CA PHE A 246 10.08 -11.18 -2.83
C PHE A 246 10.89 -12.45 -3.10
N THR A 247 10.28 -13.47 -3.71
CA THR A 247 11.06 -14.62 -4.21
C THR A 247 12.06 -14.19 -5.27
N SER A 248 13.16 -14.91 -5.39
CA SER A 248 14.26 -14.58 -6.29
C SER A 248 13.82 -14.50 -7.76
N THR A 249 12.76 -15.21 -8.15
CA THR A 249 12.21 -15.25 -9.51
C THR A 249 11.03 -14.29 -9.74
N SER A 250 10.56 -13.62 -8.69
CA SER A 250 9.41 -12.73 -8.79
C SER A 250 9.71 -11.48 -9.61
N GLY A 251 8.89 -11.22 -10.63
CA GLY A 251 8.95 -9.99 -11.42
C GLY A 251 8.63 -8.71 -10.61
N ASN A 252 8.08 -8.85 -9.39
CA ASN A 252 7.79 -7.75 -8.47
C ASN A 252 8.92 -7.47 -7.47
N ASN A 253 9.95 -8.33 -7.42
CA ASN A 253 11.08 -8.15 -6.52
C ASN A 253 12.00 -7.02 -7.02
N ARG A 254 11.73 -5.79 -6.56
CA ARG A 254 12.54 -4.60 -6.85
C ARG A 254 13.76 -4.45 -5.93
N LEU A 255 13.87 -5.31 -4.90
CA LEU A 255 14.92 -5.25 -3.89
C LEU A 255 16.28 -5.74 -4.42
N ARG A 256 16.28 -6.43 -5.57
CA ARG A 256 17.44 -7.16 -6.10
C ARG A 256 17.97 -8.19 -5.10
N TRP A 257 17.13 -8.63 -4.18
CA TRP A 257 17.43 -9.59 -3.14
C TRP A 257 17.12 -11.01 -3.60
N SER A 258 17.95 -11.96 -3.18
CA SER A 258 17.78 -13.38 -3.43
C SER A 258 18.19 -14.18 -2.20
N ASN A 259 17.33 -15.09 -1.77
CA ASN A 259 17.61 -16.01 -0.69
C ASN A 259 16.92 -17.36 -0.98
N PRO A 260 17.66 -18.40 -1.37
CA PRO A 260 17.09 -19.70 -1.72
C PRO A 260 16.27 -20.34 -0.59
N HIS A 261 16.67 -20.14 0.67
CA HIS A 261 15.93 -20.68 1.81
C HIS A 261 14.59 -19.97 2.00
N TYR A 262 14.53 -18.67 1.73
CA TYR A 262 13.27 -17.93 1.68
C TYR A 262 12.34 -18.47 0.58
N ASP A 263 12.88 -18.68 -0.61
CA ASP A 263 12.13 -19.21 -1.76
C ASP A 263 11.54 -20.60 -1.47
N GLU A 264 12.33 -21.49 -0.86
CA GLU A 264 11.89 -22.82 -0.41
C GLU A 264 10.75 -22.73 0.62
N LEU A 265 10.86 -21.84 1.60
CA LEU A 265 9.83 -21.64 2.62
C LEU A 265 8.53 -21.10 2.03
N VAL A 266 8.60 -20.14 1.09
CA VAL A 266 7.42 -19.60 0.43
C VAL A 266 6.74 -20.69 -0.42
N ALA A 267 7.50 -21.44 -1.23
CA ALA A 267 6.99 -22.54 -2.03
C ALA A 267 6.34 -23.62 -1.15
N LEU A 268 6.96 -23.98 -0.02
CA LEU A 268 6.39 -24.92 0.95
C LEU A 268 5.08 -24.38 1.56
N GLY A 269 5.07 -23.10 1.98
CA GLY A 269 3.91 -22.46 2.57
C GLY A 269 2.68 -22.45 1.64
N ALA A 270 2.90 -22.33 0.33
CA ALA A 270 1.83 -22.37 -0.67
C ALA A 270 1.15 -23.75 -0.78
N THR A 271 1.82 -24.83 -0.39
CA THR A 271 1.32 -26.22 -0.54
C THR A 271 0.76 -26.84 0.74
N LEU A 272 1.07 -26.26 1.92
CA LEU A 272 0.67 -26.82 3.20
C LEU A 272 -0.81 -26.59 3.50
N ASN A 273 -1.52 -27.66 3.87
CA ASN A 273 -2.92 -27.62 4.33
C ASN A 273 -3.04 -27.49 5.85
N ASN A 274 -2.02 -27.91 6.63
CA ASN A 274 -2.04 -27.77 8.07
C ASN A 274 -1.74 -26.33 8.47
N SER A 275 -2.72 -25.64 9.06
CA SER A 275 -2.61 -24.22 9.41
C SER A 275 -1.47 -23.91 10.38
N LYS A 276 -1.18 -24.80 11.36
CA LYS A 276 -0.11 -24.57 12.34
C LYS A 276 1.27 -24.70 11.69
N GLU A 277 1.45 -25.66 10.82
CA GLU A 277 2.70 -25.84 10.08
C GLU A 277 2.90 -24.70 9.08
N ARG A 278 1.85 -24.34 8.36
CA ARG A 278 1.83 -23.23 7.40
C ARG A 278 2.18 -21.91 8.06
N GLN A 279 1.62 -21.62 9.25
CA GLN A 279 1.97 -20.44 10.04
C GLN A 279 3.46 -20.43 10.39
N ARG A 280 4.01 -21.56 10.88
CA ARG A 280 5.45 -21.65 11.23
C ARG A 280 6.37 -21.42 10.04
N VAL A 281 5.97 -21.88 8.87
CA VAL A 281 6.75 -21.70 7.62
C VAL A 281 6.75 -20.23 7.22
N TYR A 282 5.59 -19.57 7.18
CA TYR A 282 5.52 -18.15 6.89
C TYR A 282 6.16 -17.28 7.96
N ASP A 283 6.11 -17.66 9.23
CA ASP A 283 6.83 -16.97 10.31
C ASP A 283 8.35 -16.97 10.04
N LYS A 284 8.91 -18.13 9.66
CA LYS A 284 10.34 -18.24 9.31
C LYS A 284 10.69 -17.38 8.09
N ALA A 285 9.89 -17.46 7.03
CA ALA A 285 10.11 -16.66 5.81
C ALA A 285 10.05 -15.15 6.11
N GLN A 286 9.05 -14.69 6.87
CA GLN A 286 8.96 -13.29 7.27
C GLN A 286 10.17 -12.83 8.10
N ARG A 287 10.69 -13.69 9.02
CA ARG A 287 11.89 -13.37 9.81
C ARG A 287 13.11 -13.18 8.92
N ILE A 288 13.29 -14.03 7.90
CA ILE A 288 14.40 -13.85 6.94
C ILE A 288 14.27 -12.47 6.27
N LEU A 289 13.09 -12.15 5.75
CA LEU A 289 12.84 -10.93 4.99
C LEU A 289 12.99 -9.65 5.83
N THR A 290 12.51 -9.65 7.10
CA THR A 290 12.29 -8.42 7.89
C THR A 290 13.11 -8.31 9.19
N GLU A 291 13.82 -9.38 9.60
CA GLU A 291 14.68 -9.38 10.81
C GLU A 291 16.12 -9.74 10.49
N ILE A 292 16.36 -10.79 9.66
CA ILE A 292 17.69 -11.34 9.41
C ILE A 292 18.37 -10.57 8.29
N ASP A 293 17.82 -10.66 7.08
CA ASP A 293 18.39 -10.01 5.89
C ASP A 293 17.94 -8.54 5.78
N VAL A 294 16.77 -8.23 6.30
CA VAL A 294 16.13 -6.92 6.22
C VAL A 294 16.22 -6.35 4.80
N ALA A 295 15.65 -7.09 3.86
CA ALA A 295 15.59 -6.62 2.47
C ALA A 295 14.56 -5.51 2.28
N MET A 296 13.65 -5.34 3.24
CA MET A 296 12.65 -4.27 3.28
C MET A 296 12.27 -3.89 4.72
N ILE A 297 11.72 -2.71 4.89
CA ILE A 297 11.26 -2.16 6.16
C ILE A 297 9.74 -1.96 6.08
N PRO A 298 8.93 -2.91 6.60
CA PRO A 298 7.49 -2.71 6.74
C PRO A 298 7.23 -1.55 7.70
N LEU A 299 6.24 -0.71 7.41
CA LEU A 299 5.91 0.44 8.24
C LEU A 299 4.54 0.30 8.90
N PHE A 300 3.51 0.03 8.12
CA PHE A 300 2.14 -0.09 8.61
C PHE A 300 1.24 -0.85 7.63
N VAL A 301 0.12 -1.31 8.16
CA VAL A 301 -1.04 -1.73 7.39
C VAL A 301 -1.94 -0.52 7.17
N SER A 302 -2.30 -0.28 5.92
CA SER A 302 -3.11 0.88 5.52
C SER A 302 -4.55 0.75 5.99
N THR A 303 -5.20 1.90 6.13
CA THR A 303 -6.64 2.03 6.33
C THR A 303 -7.23 2.91 5.25
N GLN A 304 -8.46 2.65 4.90
CA GLN A 304 -9.23 3.52 4.01
C GLN A 304 -10.18 4.37 4.83
N ASN A 305 -10.16 5.67 4.58
CA ASN A 305 -10.99 6.65 5.26
C ASN A 305 -11.93 7.27 4.23
N LEU A 306 -13.21 6.92 4.30
CA LEU A 306 -14.23 7.29 3.33
C LEU A 306 -15.30 8.20 3.94
N LEU A 307 -15.81 9.09 3.12
CA LEU A 307 -17.11 9.72 3.32
C LEU A 307 -18.08 9.17 2.28
N ILE A 308 -19.26 8.77 2.73
CA ILE A 308 -20.33 8.24 1.88
C ILE A 308 -21.62 8.91 2.29
N LYS A 309 -22.30 9.57 1.34
CA LYS A 309 -23.57 10.26 1.60
C LYS A 309 -24.58 9.32 2.23
N SER A 310 -25.26 9.79 3.26
CA SER A 310 -26.18 8.98 4.05
C SER A 310 -27.37 8.41 3.27
N TYR A 311 -27.69 8.97 2.10
CA TYR A 311 -28.72 8.46 1.18
C TYR A 311 -28.21 7.34 0.25
N VAL A 312 -26.91 7.07 0.20
CA VAL A 312 -26.34 5.90 -0.50
C VAL A 312 -26.53 4.66 0.36
N LYS A 313 -27.23 3.66 -0.14
CA LYS A 313 -27.50 2.39 0.55
C LYS A 313 -26.94 1.22 -0.21
N GLY A 314 -26.59 0.15 0.51
CA GLY A 314 -26.08 -1.08 -0.09
C GLY A 314 -24.66 -0.97 -0.65
N PHE A 315 -23.92 0.09 -0.30
CA PHE A 315 -22.51 0.19 -0.64
C PHE A 315 -21.71 -0.77 0.25
N GLU A 316 -20.98 -1.67 -0.38
CA GLU A 316 -20.11 -2.63 0.28
C GLU A 316 -18.69 -2.50 -0.29
N ILE A 317 -17.70 -2.40 0.59
CA ILE A 317 -16.29 -2.45 0.26
C ILE A 317 -15.62 -3.43 1.23
N ASN A 318 -14.72 -4.26 0.73
CA ASN A 318 -13.98 -5.20 1.57
C ASN A 318 -12.55 -4.73 1.85
N SER A 319 -11.83 -5.47 2.71
CA SER A 319 -10.44 -5.15 3.07
C SER A 319 -9.44 -5.25 1.90
N MET A 320 -9.84 -5.77 0.75
CA MET A 320 -9.05 -5.76 -0.50
C MET A 320 -9.44 -4.61 -1.44
N GLU A 321 -10.18 -3.62 -0.95
CA GLU A 321 -10.66 -2.44 -1.70
C GLU A 321 -11.64 -2.78 -2.86
N LEU A 322 -12.21 -3.97 -2.86
CA LEU A 322 -13.21 -4.34 -3.86
C LEU A 322 -14.55 -3.70 -3.50
N MET A 323 -15.03 -2.85 -4.38
CA MET A 323 -16.31 -2.14 -4.25
C MET A 323 -17.41 -2.89 -4.99
N TYR A 324 -18.49 -3.22 -4.30
CA TYR A 324 -19.63 -3.94 -4.87
C TYR A 324 -20.80 -2.99 -5.11
N LEU A 325 -20.90 -2.46 -6.34
CA LEU A 325 -21.88 -1.43 -6.69
C LEU A 325 -23.23 -1.97 -7.16
N LYS A 326 -23.34 -3.28 -7.39
CA LYS A 326 -24.57 -3.90 -7.93
C LYS A 326 -25.81 -3.76 -7.04
N LYS A 327 -25.59 -3.64 -5.71
CA LYS A 327 -26.67 -3.50 -4.71
C LYS A 327 -26.88 -2.05 -4.25
N VAL A 328 -26.09 -1.12 -4.78
CA VAL A 328 -26.19 0.28 -4.37
C VAL A 328 -27.47 0.89 -4.90
N SER A 329 -28.14 1.64 -4.02
CA SER A 329 -29.31 2.44 -4.35
C SER A 329 -29.26 3.80 -3.67
N LEU A 330 -29.97 4.78 -4.21
CA LEU A 330 -30.11 6.11 -3.63
C LEU A 330 -31.52 6.24 -3.05
N ILE A 331 -31.62 6.55 -1.75
CA ILE A 331 -32.90 6.72 -1.04
C ILE A 331 -32.99 8.17 -0.55
N ASN A 332 -34.03 8.88 -1.01
CA ASN A 332 -34.24 10.31 -0.70
C ASN A 332 -33.04 11.20 -1.11
N SER A 333 -32.43 10.86 -2.23
CA SER A 333 -31.32 11.66 -2.79
C SER A 333 -31.80 13.02 -3.26
N PRO A 334 -31.06 14.11 -2.99
CA PRO A 334 -31.33 15.43 -3.58
C PRO A 334 -30.94 15.48 -5.07
N VAL A 335 -30.17 14.51 -5.57
CA VAL A 335 -29.78 14.41 -6.98
C VAL A 335 -31.01 13.97 -7.79
N ALA A 336 -31.39 14.75 -8.78
CA ALA A 336 -32.47 14.41 -9.69
C ALA A 336 -32.19 13.07 -10.38
N ARG A 337 -33.20 12.19 -10.41
CA ARG A 337 -33.14 10.89 -11.07
C ARG A 337 -33.14 11.02 -12.58
#